data_4e01a60243f46b6b8f94dbd457e11529
#
_entry.id   4e01a60243f46b6b8f94dbd457e11529
#
_cell.length_a   1.000
_cell.length_b   1.000
_cell.length_c   1.000
_cell.angle_alpha   90.00
_cell.angle_beta   90.00
_cell.angle_gamma   90.00
#
_symmetry.space_group_name_H-M   'P 1'
#
loop_
_entity.id
_entity.type
_entity.pdbx_description
1 polymer ?
#
loop_
_entity_poly.entity_id
_entity_poly.type
_entity_poly.pdbx_seq_one_letter_code
_entity_poly.pdbx_strand_id
1 'polypeptide(L)'
;MKDMIKRLMLVLVVFLGLQVPSVKAAEHYVIATDTTFAPFEFQDSSGNYVGIDMDLLAAIAEAEGFTYEIKPLGFAAAVQALESDQVDGAIAGMTITDARKASFDFSDNYYESGLQFAVAADSKISDLEGLRGKKIAVKTG
;
A
#
# COMPACT_ATOMS: atom_id res chain seq x y z
N MET A 1 -46.58 -46.32 7.75
CA MET A 1 -45.47 -46.10 8.71
C MET A 1 -44.09 -46.22 8.01
N LYS A 2 -43.79 -47.29 7.29
CA LYS A 2 -42.50 -47.49 6.58
C LYS A 2 -42.23 -46.45 5.47
N ASP A 3 -43.26 -46.02 4.73
CA ASP A 3 -43.08 -45.04 3.63
C ASP A 3 -42.94 -43.61 4.16
N MET A 4 -43.53 -43.31 5.30
CA MET A 4 -43.39 -42.04 5.98
C MET A 4 -41.93 -41.85 6.53
N ILE A 5 -41.35 -42.93 7.06
CA ILE A 5 -39.96 -42.95 7.55
C ILE A 5 -38.99 -42.82 6.40
N LYS A 6 -39.22 -43.48 5.24
CA LYS A 6 -38.39 -43.29 4.03
C LYS A 6 -38.41 -41.89 3.46
N ARG A 7 -39.61 -41.25 3.45
CA ARG A 7 -39.73 -39.84 3.01
C ARG A 7 -39.06 -38.86 4.01
N LEU A 8 -39.13 -39.12 5.29
CA LEU A 8 -38.46 -38.35 6.30
C LEU A 8 -36.91 -38.51 6.22
N MET A 9 -36.40 -39.71 5.99
CA MET A 9 -34.97 -39.93 5.74
C MET A 9 -34.47 -39.27 4.45
N LEU A 10 -35.28 -39.24 3.38
CA LEU A 10 -34.90 -38.61 2.11
C LEU A 10 -34.77 -37.08 2.27
N VAL A 11 -35.68 -36.46 3.07
CA VAL A 11 -35.65 -35.04 3.35
C VAL A 11 -34.46 -34.70 4.25
N LEU A 12 -34.13 -35.57 5.21
CA LEU A 12 -32.98 -35.33 6.12
C LEU A 12 -31.63 -35.40 5.37
N VAL A 13 -31.49 -36.32 4.39
CA VAL A 13 -30.28 -36.46 3.58
C VAL A 13 -30.08 -35.26 2.63
N VAL A 14 -31.17 -34.64 2.11
CA VAL A 14 -31.11 -33.45 1.29
C VAL A 14 -30.70 -32.22 2.13
N PHE A 15 -31.08 -32.15 3.41
CA PHE A 15 -30.72 -31.04 4.29
C PHE A 15 -29.28 -31.12 4.83
N LEU A 16 -28.67 -32.32 4.90
CA LEU A 16 -27.27 -32.47 5.32
C LEU A 16 -26.25 -32.22 4.18
N GLY A 17 -26.70 -32.15 2.93
CA GLY A 17 -25.83 -32.03 1.73
C GLY A 17 -25.52 -30.60 1.28
N LEU A 18 -26.09 -29.56 1.87
CA LEU A 18 -25.94 -28.16 1.41
C LEU A 18 -25.13 -27.27 2.37
N GLN A 19 -24.14 -27.82 3.02
CA GLN A 19 -23.07 -27.01 3.60
C GLN A 19 -22.13 -26.58 2.47
N VAL A 20 -22.56 -25.64 1.61
CA VAL A 20 -21.66 -24.98 0.68
C VAL A 20 -20.73 -24.13 1.54
N PRO A 21 -19.40 -24.41 1.54
CA PRO A 21 -18.49 -23.50 2.25
C PRO A 21 -18.66 -22.11 1.63
N SER A 22 -19.03 -21.15 2.45
CA SER A 22 -19.09 -19.76 2.03
C SER A 22 -17.64 -19.34 1.71
N VAL A 23 -17.27 -19.38 0.44
CA VAL A 23 -16.02 -18.79 -0.01
C VAL A 23 -16.18 -17.29 0.17
N LYS A 24 -15.60 -16.73 1.25
CA LYS A 24 -15.48 -15.29 1.42
C LYS A 24 -14.68 -14.79 0.21
N ALA A 25 -15.28 -13.94 -0.61
CA ALA A 25 -14.54 -13.29 -1.68
C ALA A 25 -13.33 -12.56 -1.06
N ALA A 26 -12.16 -12.67 -1.71
CA ALA A 26 -10.99 -11.92 -1.29
C ALA A 26 -11.33 -10.43 -1.32
N GLU A 27 -10.94 -9.69 -0.29
CA GLU A 27 -11.08 -8.24 -0.26
C GLU A 27 -10.22 -7.64 -1.37
N HIS A 28 -10.66 -6.52 -1.94
CA HIS A 28 -9.93 -5.84 -3.02
C HIS A 28 -9.70 -4.39 -2.64
N TYR A 29 -8.46 -3.93 -2.74
CA TYR A 29 -8.04 -2.59 -2.34
C TYR A 29 -7.43 -1.81 -3.50
N VAL A 30 -7.71 -0.52 -3.58
CA VAL A 30 -7.08 0.43 -4.48
C VAL A 30 -5.98 1.16 -3.72
N ILE A 31 -4.72 0.95 -4.11
CA ILE A 31 -3.55 1.46 -3.39
C ILE A 31 -2.84 2.51 -4.23
N ALA A 32 -2.79 3.74 -3.73
CA ALA A 32 -2.04 4.81 -4.37
C ALA A 32 -0.53 4.69 -4.10
N THR A 33 0.27 5.09 -5.09
CA THR A 33 1.73 5.11 -4.94
C THR A 33 2.36 6.30 -5.67
N ASP A 34 3.60 6.62 -5.34
CA ASP A 34 4.42 7.54 -6.13
C ASP A 34 4.92 6.84 -7.41
N THR A 35 5.50 7.60 -8.29
CA THR A 35 5.92 7.11 -9.62
C THR A 35 7.42 7.15 -9.84
N THR A 36 8.18 7.82 -8.97
CA THR A 36 9.59 8.17 -9.21
C THR A 36 10.41 8.24 -7.92
N PHE A 37 10.31 7.24 -7.06
CA PHE A 37 11.04 7.22 -5.78
C PHE A 37 11.86 5.93 -5.58
N ALA A 38 12.84 5.71 -6.47
CA ALA A 38 13.77 4.58 -6.30
C ALA A 38 14.55 4.69 -4.97
N PRO A 39 14.77 3.58 -4.24
CA PRO A 39 14.47 2.19 -4.61
C PRO A 39 13.08 1.70 -4.15
N PHE A 40 12.21 2.58 -3.64
CA PHE A 40 10.92 2.22 -3.07
C PHE A 40 9.89 1.89 -4.15
N GLU A 41 9.57 2.85 -5.04
CA GLU A 41 8.66 2.67 -6.16
C GLU A 41 9.10 3.49 -7.38
N PHE A 42 9.21 2.83 -8.50
CA PHE A 42 9.62 3.43 -9.79
C PHE A 42 9.25 2.52 -10.96
N GLN A 43 9.30 3.05 -12.16
CA GLN A 43 9.13 2.24 -13.37
C GLN A 43 10.45 1.67 -13.84
N ASP A 44 10.44 0.37 -14.17
CA ASP A 44 11.54 -0.29 -14.85
C ASP A 44 11.57 0.11 -16.36
N SER A 45 12.54 -0.42 -17.11
CA SER A 45 12.67 -0.18 -18.55
C SER A 45 11.50 -0.70 -19.39
N SER A 46 10.66 -1.58 -18.83
CA SER A 46 9.48 -2.15 -19.47
C SER A 46 8.19 -1.42 -19.07
N GLY A 47 8.30 -0.42 -18.20
CA GLY A 47 7.16 0.36 -17.71
C GLY A 47 6.40 -0.26 -16.54
N ASN A 48 6.92 -1.34 -15.94
CA ASN A 48 6.31 -1.94 -14.75
C ASN A 48 6.72 -1.16 -13.49
N TYR A 49 5.79 -1.03 -12.54
CA TYR A 49 6.11 -0.51 -11.21
C TYR A 49 6.80 -1.60 -10.39
N VAL A 50 7.98 -1.27 -9.89
CA VAL A 50 8.87 -2.16 -9.14
C VAL A 50 9.49 -1.41 -7.97
N GLY A 51 10.09 -2.14 -7.04
CA GLY A 51 10.81 -1.59 -5.89
C GLY A 51 10.34 -2.18 -4.56
N ILE A 52 10.95 -1.72 -3.49
CA ILE A 52 10.72 -2.23 -2.12
C ILE A 52 9.23 -2.21 -1.76
N ASP A 53 8.53 -1.11 -2.06
CA ASP A 53 7.12 -0.92 -1.74
C ASP A 53 6.23 -1.88 -2.53
N MET A 54 6.56 -2.12 -3.80
CA MET A 54 5.80 -3.04 -4.65
C MET A 54 5.97 -4.49 -4.20
N ASP A 55 7.19 -4.89 -3.87
CA ASP A 55 7.50 -6.24 -3.39
C ASP A 55 6.87 -6.48 -2.01
N LEU A 56 6.92 -5.49 -1.11
CA LEU A 56 6.31 -5.56 0.21
C LEU A 56 4.78 -5.69 0.12
N LEU A 57 4.13 -4.86 -0.69
CA LEU A 57 2.68 -4.92 -0.88
C LEU A 57 2.24 -6.26 -1.46
N ALA A 58 2.98 -6.80 -2.45
CA ALA A 58 2.69 -8.10 -3.02
C ALA A 58 2.79 -9.22 -1.98
N ALA A 59 3.83 -9.20 -1.15
CA ALA A 59 4.02 -10.19 -0.09
C ALA A 59 2.92 -10.11 0.99
N ILE A 60 2.50 -8.92 1.37
CA ILE A 60 1.41 -8.72 2.33
C ILE A 60 0.08 -9.21 1.73
N ALA A 61 -0.21 -8.87 0.48
CA ALA A 61 -1.44 -9.30 -0.19
C ALA A 61 -1.54 -10.83 -0.30
N GLU A 62 -0.43 -11.48 -0.60
CA GLU A 62 -0.34 -12.95 -0.62
C GLU A 62 -0.58 -13.54 0.78
N ALA A 63 0.08 -13.00 1.80
CA ALA A 63 -0.01 -13.51 3.17
C ALA A 63 -1.41 -13.34 3.78
N GLU A 64 -2.06 -12.21 3.53
CA GLU A 64 -3.36 -11.85 4.10
C GLU A 64 -4.54 -12.25 3.19
N GLY A 65 -4.28 -12.70 1.97
CA GLY A 65 -5.30 -13.24 1.06
C GLY A 65 -6.22 -12.19 0.47
N PHE A 66 -5.74 -10.98 0.22
CA PHE A 66 -6.47 -9.94 -0.49
C PHE A 66 -5.90 -9.69 -1.90
N THR A 67 -6.63 -8.96 -2.72
CA THR A 67 -6.20 -8.48 -4.03
C THR A 67 -6.08 -6.96 -4.02
N TYR A 68 -5.31 -6.39 -4.94
CA TYR A 68 -5.17 -4.94 -5.01
C TYR A 68 -4.97 -4.45 -6.45
N GLU A 69 -5.26 -3.16 -6.65
CA GLU A 69 -4.91 -2.38 -7.83
C GLU A 69 -3.96 -1.25 -7.42
N ILE A 70 -2.88 -1.07 -8.17
CA ILE A 70 -1.97 0.07 -7.99
C ILE A 70 -2.47 1.27 -8.77
N LYS A 71 -2.57 2.43 -8.10
CA LYS A 71 -2.91 3.72 -8.69
C LYS A 71 -1.72 4.67 -8.62
N PRO A 72 -0.91 4.73 -9.68
CA PRO A 72 0.29 5.57 -9.70
C PRO A 72 -0.07 7.03 -9.96
N LEU A 73 -0.05 7.85 -8.93
CA LEU A 73 -0.52 9.24 -8.97
C LEU A 73 0.61 10.26 -8.79
N GLY A 74 1.77 9.83 -8.27
CA GLY A 74 2.77 10.70 -7.67
C GLY A 74 2.40 11.07 -6.22
N PHE A 75 3.42 11.38 -5.39
CA PHE A 75 3.28 11.48 -3.95
C PHE A 75 2.16 12.43 -3.48
N ALA A 76 2.16 13.68 -3.95
CA ALA A 76 1.17 14.67 -3.50
C ALA A 76 -0.26 14.28 -3.87
N ALA A 77 -0.47 13.73 -5.07
CA ALA A 77 -1.79 13.30 -5.51
C ALA A 77 -2.23 12.00 -4.80
N ALA A 78 -1.30 11.12 -4.44
CA ALA A 78 -1.58 9.93 -3.64
C ALA A 78 -2.09 10.30 -2.23
N VAL A 79 -1.44 11.27 -1.59
CA VAL A 79 -1.89 11.81 -0.29
C VAL A 79 -3.29 12.42 -0.41
N GLN A 80 -3.55 13.25 -1.41
CA GLN A 80 -4.88 13.85 -1.63
C GLN A 80 -5.97 12.80 -1.91
N ALA A 81 -5.64 11.77 -2.68
CA ALA A 81 -6.58 10.68 -2.98
C ALA A 81 -6.94 9.90 -1.71
N LEU A 82 -5.98 9.68 -0.81
CA LEU A 82 -6.21 9.04 0.48
C LEU A 82 -7.06 9.93 1.40
N GLU A 83 -6.75 11.23 1.51
CA GLU A 83 -7.53 12.19 2.31
C GLU A 83 -8.99 12.32 1.88
N SER A 84 -9.27 12.08 0.60
CA SER A 84 -10.61 12.21 0.00
C SER A 84 -11.31 10.87 -0.23
N ASP A 85 -10.83 9.78 0.37
CA ASP A 85 -11.38 8.42 0.26
C ASP A 85 -11.52 7.93 -1.20
N GLN A 86 -10.65 8.39 -2.10
CA GLN A 86 -10.61 7.95 -3.50
C GLN A 86 -9.78 6.67 -3.69
N VAL A 87 -9.01 6.31 -2.68
CA VAL A 87 -8.22 5.08 -2.58
C VAL A 87 -8.33 4.54 -1.15
N ASP A 88 -8.12 3.24 -1.01
CA ASP A 88 -8.22 2.56 0.30
C ASP A 88 -6.94 2.67 1.11
N GLY A 89 -5.81 2.91 0.45
CA GLY A 89 -4.51 3.03 1.09
C GLY A 89 -3.47 3.67 0.17
N ALA A 90 -2.29 3.93 0.73
CA ALA A 90 -1.14 4.40 -0.02
C ALA A 90 0.14 3.72 0.49
N ILE A 91 1.02 3.37 -0.45
CA ILE A 91 2.38 2.92 -0.18
C ILE A 91 3.32 3.72 -1.08
N ALA A 92 4.17 4.56 -0.49
CA ALA A 92 4.96 5.54 -1.23
C ALA A 92 6.19 6.03 -0.45
N GLY A 93 6.86 5.16 0.29
CA GLY A 93 8.01 5.53 1.12
C GLY A 93 7.72 6.69 2.07
N MET A 94 6.48 6.82 2.54
CA MET A 94 6.02 7.98 3.30
C MET A 94 6.62 8.03 4.69
N THR A 95 7.32 9.11 5.02
CA THR A 95 7.82 9.34 6.38
C THR A 95 6.69 9.48 7.38
N ILE A 96 6.72 8.70 8.45
CA ILE A 96 5.79 8.78 9.58
C ILE A 96 6.13 10.03 10.40
N THR A 97 5.21 10.97 10.50
CA THR A 97 5.33 12.19 11.31
C THR A 97 4.10 12.38 12.17
N ASP A 98 4.21 13.09 13.30
CA ASP A 98 3.07 13.37 14.17
C ASP A 98 1.97 14.18 13.45
N ALA A 99 2.36 15.08 12.56
CA ALA A 99 1.41 15.83 11.74
C ALA A 99 0.59 14.91 10.82
N ARG A 100 1.24 13.92 10.20
CA ARG A 100 0.56 12.95 9.32
C ARG A 100 -0.27 11.94 10.11
N LYS A 101 0.19 11.52 11.28
CA LYS A 101 -0.58 10.65 12.20
C LYS A 101 -1.90 11.27 12.66
N ALA A 102 -2.03 12.59 12.61
CA ALA A 102 -3.29 13.26 12.93
C ALA A 102 -4.39 13.03 11.87
N SER A 103 -4.02 12.63 10.66
CA SER A 103 -4.93 12.45 9.53
C SER A 103 -4.96 11.02 9.00
N PHE A 104 -3.93 10.21 9.25
CA PHE A 104 -3.78 8.87 8.69
C PHE A 104 -3.36 7.87 9.76
N ASP A 105 -3.83 6.65 9.61
CA ASP A 105 -3.27 5.48 10.26
C ASP A 105 -2.05 4.98 9.47
N PHE A 106 -0.99 4.62 10.18
CA PHE A 106 0.24 4.12 9.61
C PHE A 106 0.52 2.69 10.07
N SER A 107 1.16 1.92 9.22
CA SER A 107 1.84 0.68 9.63
C SER A 107 3.02 0.99 10.56
N ASP A 108 3.63 -0.05 11.12
CA ASP A 108 4.99 0.08 11.65
C ASP A 108 5.95 0.52 10.55
N ASN A 109 7.07 1.16 10.94
CA ASN A 109 8.07 1.54 9.95
C ASN A 109 8.75 0.28 9.38
N TYR A 110 8.83 0.21 8.07
CA TYR A 110 9.44 -0.91 7.35
C TYR A 110 10.84 -0.58 6.79
N TYR A 111 11.25 0.68 6.91
CA TYR A 111 12.56 1.13 6.43
C TYR A 111 13.10 2.30 7.27
N GLU A 112 14.37 2.21 7.67
CA GLU A 112 15.07 3.31 8.33
C GLU A 112 15.71 4.20 7.27
N SER A 113 15.29 5.48 7.22
CA SER A 113 15.74 6.45 6.22
C SER A 113 16.29 7.70 6.86
N GLY A 114 17.08 8.46 6.12
CA GLY A 114 17.63 9.75 6.53
C GLY A 114 17.65 10.74 5.36
N LEU A 115 17.75 12.02 5.69
CA LEU A 115 17.90 13.07 4.70
C LEU A 115 19.38 13.36 4.46
N GLN A 116 19.75 13.51 3.18
CA GLN A 116 21.07 13.96 2.76
C GLN A 116 20.95 15.17 1.86
N PHE A 117 21.94 16.05 1.93
CA PHE A 117 22.04 17.20 1.04
C PHE A 117 23.13 16.95 0.01
N ALA A 118 22.81 17.16 -1.25
CA ALA A 118 23.79 17.21 -2.32
C ALA A 118 24.18 18.68 -2.59
N VAL A 119 25.46 18.94 -2.66
CA VAL A 119 26.02 20.23 -3.05
C VAL A 119 26.99 20.03 -4.20
N ALA A 120 27.32 21.10 -4.93
CA ALA A 120 28.34 21.02 -5.97
C ALA A 120 29.69 20.52 -5.41
N ALA A 121 30.45 19.76 -6.17
CA ALA A 121 31.70 19.13 -5.72
C ALA A 121 32.76 20.12 -5.24
N ASP A 122 32.74 21.35 -5.75
CA ASP A 122 33.60 22.47 -5.37
C ASP A 122 33.00 23.37 -4.30
N SER A 123 31.81 23.01 -3.77
CA SER A 123 31.15 23.75 -2.71
C SER A 123 31.97 23.75 -1.41
N LYS A 124 31.91 24.88 -0.71
CA LYS A 124 32.48 25.01 0.64
C LYS A 124 31.47 24.67 1.75
N ILE A 125 30.25 24.26 1.37
CA ILE A 125 29.21 23.87 2.32
C ILE A 125 29.49 22.42 2.75
N SER A 126 29.75 22.21 4.02
CA SER A 126 30.08 20.90 4.59
C SER A 126 29.08 20.42 5.66
N ASP A 127 28.15 21.30 6.07
CA ASP A 127 27.19 21.04 7.14
C ASP A 127 25.88 21.82 6.93
N LEU A 128 24.91 21.60 7.82
CA LEU A 128 23.58 22.24 7.75
C LEU A 128 23.65 23.76 7.97
N GLU A 129 24.62 24.24 8.77
CA GLU A 129 24.77 25.68 9.02
C GLU A 129 25.19 26.41 7.75
N GLY A 130 26.03 25.81 6.92
CA GLY A 130 26.43 26.32 5.61
C GLY A 130 25.27 26.45 4.61
N LEU A 131 24.14 25.76 4.85
CA LEU A 131 22.92 25.87 4.03
C LEU A 131 22.04 27.07 4.44
N ARG A 132 22.29 27.71 5.58
CA ARG A 132 21.46 28.81 6.08
C ARG A 132 21.40 29.95 5.04
N GLY A 133 20.18 30.36 4.70
CA GLY A 133 19.95 31.40 3.69
C GLY A 133 20.18 30.97 2.23
N LYS A 134 20.44 29.71 1.98
CA LYS A 134 20.56 29.16 0.60
C LYS A 134 19.22 28.69 0.07
N LYS A 135 19.10 28.67 -1.25
CA LYS A 135 17.96 28.01 -1.92
C LYS A 135 18.24 26.53 -2.02
N ILE A 136 17.31 25.73 -1.54
CA ILE A 136 17.38 24.27 -1.55
C ILE A 136 16.28 23.75 -2.48
N ALA A 137 16.65 22.90 -3.43
CA ALA A 137 15.71 22.16 -4.24
C ALA A 137 15.27 20.88 -3.49
N VAL A 138 13.98 20.64 -3.45
CA VAL A 138 13.41 19.46 -2.82
C VAL A 138 12.34 18.84 -3.73
N LYS A 139 12.06 17.55 -3.56
CA LYS A 139 10.90 16.93 -4.16
C LYS A 139 9.64 17.48 -3.51
N THR A 140 8.60 17.72 -4.29
CA THR A 140 7.30 18.13 -3.77
C THR A 140 6.61 16.96 -3.08
N GLY A 141 6.17 17.14 -1.82
CA GLY A 141 5.41 16.14 -1.08
C GLY A 141 5.78 16.04 0.39
#